data_f874ee01a77abe3b45cb729e6dd3136b
#
_entry.id   f874ee01a77abe3b45cb729e6dd3136b
#
_cell.length_a   1.000
_cell.length_b   1.000
_cell.length_c   1.000
_cell.angle_alpha   90.00
_cell.angle_beta   90.00
_cell.angle_gamma   90.00
#
_symmetry.space_group_name_H-M   'P 1'
#
loop_
_entity.id
_entity.type
_entity.pdbx_description
1 polymer ?
#
loop_
_entity_poly.entity_id
_entity_poly.type
_entity_poly.pdbx_seq_one_letter_code
_entity_poly.pdbx_strand_id
1 'polypeptide(L)'
;HYGRPCKTLFLLHGYTAGYKEWPSCSPIWELAMKYNLAVVCPDGGISFYLDGKGAGTAWCRYVSKELPTYLQQNFGLADGPENTFVGGESMGGFGALHTALSRPETFGCAIVLSSALIIHQVASMRRSSGPVPAMADYDYYTSTFGDPADVEDSANNPETLVKHLLAAGKAVPRLFMACGTEDFLIENNRAFHDFLMETSVPVSYHEAPGVHNFEFWNQWIEPGIRWALEL
;
A
#
# COMPACT_ATOMS: atom_id res chain seq x y z
N HIS A 1 15.77 15.09 -20.24
CA HIS A 1 15.10 14.04 -19.48
C HIS A 1 15.50 12.62 -19.90
N TYR A 2 15.81 12.39 -21.19
CA TYR A 2 16.09 11.05 -21.74
C TYR A 2 17.41 10.40 -21.33
N GLY A 3 18.21 11.03 -20.50
CA GLY A 3 19.52 10.51 -20.08
C GLY A 3 19.59 9.97 -18.64
N ARG A 4 18.47 9.97 -17.88
CA ARG A 4 18.42 9.44 -16.52
C ARG A 4 17.68 8.11 -16.49
N PRO A 5 18.12 7.14 -15.66
CA PRO A 5 17.33 5.95 -15.41
C PRO A 5 15.92 6.31 -14.95
N CYS A 6 14.92 5.68 -15.53
CA CYS A 6 13.52 5.88 -15.13
C CYS A 6 13.27 5.15 -13.80
N LYS A 7 12.81 5.87 -12.78
CA LYS A 7 12.31 5.23 -11.56
C LYS A 7 10.94 4.61 -11.84
N THR A 8 10.60 3.55 -11.12
CA THR A 8 9.33 2.84 -11.29
C THR A 8 8.44 3.05 -10.08
N LEU A 9 7.24 3.54 -10.29
CA LEU A 9 6.21 3.72 -9.26
C LEU A 9 5.02 2.80 -9.56
N PHE A 10 4.77 1.84 -8.68
CA PHE A 10 3.54 1.06 -8.68
C PHE A 10 2.46 1.83 -7.94
N LEU A 11 1.28 2.02 -8.55
CA LEU A 11 0.13 2.66 -7.92
C LEU A 11 -1.04 1.69 -7.82
N LEU A 12 -1.41 1.38 -6.58
CA LEU A 12 -2.42 0.41 -6.22
C LEU A 12 -3.75 1.12 -5.98
N HIS A 13 -4.82 0.61 -6.60
CA HIS A 13 -6.16 1.19 -6.54
C HIS A 13 -6.91 0.81 -5.25
N GLY A 14 -8.00 1.54 -4.96
CA GLY A 14 -8.87 1.32 -3.82
C GLY A 14 -9.85 0.15 -3.99
N TYR A 15 -10.65 -0.07 -2.93
CA TYR A 15 -11.65 -1.13 -2.91
C TYR A 15 -12.73 -0.90 -3.98
N THR A 16 -13.11 -1.95 -4.70
CA THR A 16 -14.05 -1.94 -5.83
C THR A 16 -13.64 -1.12 -7.08
N ALA A 17 -12.44 -0.56 -7.08
CA ALA A 17 -11.87 0.12 -8.24
C ALA A 17 -11.03 -0.84 -9.12
N GLY A 18 -10.15 -0.31 -9.94
CA GLY A 18 -9.27 -1.09 -10.82
C GLY A 18 -8.12 -0.24 -11.37
N TYR A 19 -7.31 -0.82 -12.23
CA TYR A 19 -6.09 -0.21 -12.78
C TYR A 19 -6.29 1.18 -13.43
N LYS A 20 -7.51 1.53 -13.83
CA LYS A 20 -7.83 2.84 -14.44
C LYS A 20 -8.02 3.96 -13.44
N GLU A 21 -8.17 3.66 -12.15
CA GLU A 21 -8.54 4.66 -11.15
C GLU A 21 -7.51 5.79 -11.07
N TRP A 22 -6.26 5.50 -10.78
CA TRP A 22 -5.20 6.49 -10.75
C TRP A 22 -5.06 7.28 -12.06
N PRO A 23 -4.98 6.63 -13.24
CA PRO A 23 -4.91 7.34 -14.52
C PRO A 23 -6.08 8.26 -14.81
N SER A 24 -7.29 7.97 -14.29
CA SER A 24 -8.50 8.73 -14.59
C SER A 24 -8.84 9.81 -13.56
N CYS A 25 -8.38 9.63 -12.29
CA CYS A 25 -8.80 10.48 -11.17
C CYS A 25 -7.65 11.35 -10.62
N SER A 26 -6.44 11.22 -11.16
CA SER A 26 -5.28 11.94 -10.65
C SER A 26 -4.42 12.55 -11.77
N PRO A 27 -3.54 13.52 -11.43
CA PRO A 27 -2.60 14.12 -12.40
C PRO A 27 -1.37 13.22 -12.64
N ILE A 28 -1.53 11.88 -12.52
CA ILE A 28 -0.37 10.99 -12.54
C ILE A 28 0.38 10.97 -13.87
N TRP A 29 -0.32 11.27 -14.98
CA TRP A 29 0.31 11.42 -16.30
C TRP A 29 1.30 12.59 -16.36
N GLU A 30 0.89 13.75 -15.84
CA GLU A 30 1.77 14.93 -15.74
C GLU A 30 2.92 14.68 -14.80
N LEU A 31 2.67 14.04 -13.66
CA LEU A 31 3.70 13.71 -12.68
C LEU A 31 4.70 12.69 -13.22
N ALA A 32 4.25 11.69 -13.97
CA ALA A 32 5.12 10.73 -14.65
C ALA A 32 6.09 11.42 -15.61
N MET A 33 5.59 12.35 -16.44
CA MET A 33 6.43 13.14 -17.34
C MET A 33 7.35 14.10 -16.59
N LYS A 34 6.84 14.79 -15.55
CA LYS A 34 7.58 15.79 -14.77
C LYS A 34 8.79 15.17 -14.07
N TYR A 35 8.62 13.99 -13.49
CA TYR A 35 9.62 13.32 -12.66
C TYR A 35 10.36 12.16 -13.36
N ASN A 36 10.09 11.92 -14.63
CA ASN A 36 10.66 10.80 -15.39
C ASN A 36 10.39 9.45 -14.68
N LEU A 37 9.11 9.16 -14.44
CA LEU A 37 8.67 7.93 -13.80
C LEU A 37 8.00 6.99 -14.81
N ALA A 38 8.30 5.70 -14.70
CA ALA A 38 7.44 4.66 -15.22
C ALA A 38 6.36 4.37 -14.16
N VAL A 39 5.11 4.65 -14.49
CA VAL A 39 3.99 4.37 -13.57
C VAL A 39 3.31 3.08 -13.99
N VAL A 40 3.13 2.19 -13.02
CA VAL A 40 2.54 0.86 -13.20
C VAL A 40 1.29 0.78 -12.33
N CYS A 41 0.13 0.64 -12.94
CA CYS A 41 -1.16 0.52 -12.25
C CYS A 41 -1.69 -0.92 -12.44
N PRO A 42 -1.35 -1.86 -11.54
CA PRO A 42 -1.88 -3.21 -11.63
C PRO A 42 -3.35 -3.26 -11.21
N ASP A 43 -4.10 -4.22 -11.72
CA ASP A 43 -5.37 -4.60 -11.14
C ASP A 43 -5.12 -5.49 -9.92
N GLY A 44 -5.87 -5.29 -8.85
CA GLY A 44 -5.80 -6.05 -7.61
C GLY A 44 -7.16 -6.62 -7.17
N GLY A 45 -8.22 -6.40 -7.94
CA GLY A 45 -9.58 -6.78 -7.55
C GLY A 45 -9.97 -6.19 -6.20
N ILE A 46 -10.61 -6.99 -5.36
CA ILE A 46 -10.99 -6.63 -3.97
C ILE A 46 -10.17 -7.43 -2.96
N SER A 47 -8.86 -7.58 -3.17
CA SER A 47 -8.02 -8.55 -2.46
C SER A 47 -7.19 -7.98 -1.32
N PHE A 48 -7.22 -6.67 -1.07
CA PHE A 48 -6.23 -5.98 -0.21
C PHE A 48 -4.78 -6.27 -0.63
N TYR A 49 -4.57 -6.73 -1.86
CA TYR A 49 -3.26 -7.16 -2.37
C TYR A 49 -2.60 -8.25 -1.52
N LEU A 50 -3.41 -9.07 -0.84
CA LEU A 50 -2.98 -10.23 -0.08
C LEU A 50 -3.12 -11.51 -0.90
N ASP A 51 -2.36 -12.54 -0.53
CA ASP A 51 -2.47 -13.86 -1.15
C ASP A 51 -3.63 -14.64 -0.55
N GLY A 52 -4.67 -14.87 -1.34
CA GLY A 52 -5.79 -15.73 -0.97
C GLY A 52 -5.50 -17.21 -1.14
N LYS A 53 -6.45 -18.06 -0.71
CA LYS A 53 -6.32 -19.52 -0.75
C LYS A 53 -6.69 -20.17 -2.10
N GLY A 54 -7.28 -19.42 -3.02
CA GLY A 54 -7.77 -19.91 -4.31
C GLY A 54 -6.77 -19.79 -5.45
N ALA A 55 -7.00 -20.49 -6.55
CA ALA A 55 -6.25 -20.27 -7.79
C ALA A 55 -6.51 -18.84 -8.32
N GLY A 56 -5.46 -18.15 -8.77
CA GLY A 56 -5.55 -16.77 -9.27
C GLY A 56 -5.72 -15.70 -8.18
N THR A 57 -5.50 -16.02 -6.90
CA THR A 57 -5.63 -15.10 -5.77
C THR A 57 -4.30 -14.72 -5.13
N ALA A 58 -3.17 -15.00 -5.76
CA ALA A 58 -1.83 -14.68 -5.26
C ALA A 58 -1.45 -13.22 -5.58
N TRP A 59 -2.23 -12.26 -5.07
CA TRP A 59 -2.11 -10.84 -5.42
C TRP A 59 -0.85 -10.19 -4.85
N CYS A 60 -0.48 -10.53 -3.60
CA CYS A 60 0.77 -10.06 -3.02
C CYS A 60 1.97 -10.55 -3.84
N ARG A 61 2.02 -11.84 -4.15
CA ARG A 61 3.06 -12.43 -4.99
C ARG A 61 3.09 -11.80 -6.39
N TYR A 62 1.92 -11.57 -6.99
CA TYR A 62 1.81 -10.93 -8.30
C TYR A 62 2.45 -9.53 -8.29
N VAL A 63 1.98 -8.65 -7.40
CA VAL A 63 2.46 -7.25 -7.34
C VAL A 63 3.90 -7.15 -6.83
N SER A 64 4.28 -7.98 -5.84
CA SER A 64 5.57 -7.85 -5.17
C SER A 64 6.72 -8.60 -5.84
N LYS A 65 6.42 -9.57 -6.71
CA LYS A 65 7.45 -10.42 -7.32
C LYS A 65 7.27 -10.62 -8.83
N GLU A 66 6.11 -11.10 -9.27
CA GLU A 66 5.94 -11.52 -10.68
C GLU A 66 5.96 -10.31 -11.61
N LEU A 67 5.21 -9.27 -11.30
CA LEU A 67 5.14 -8.06 -12.10
C LEU A 67 6.46 -7.28 -12.12
N PRO A 68 7.15 -7.01 -10.98
CA PRO A 68 8.50 -6.43 -11.01
C PRO A 68 9.50 -7.23 -11.83
N THR A 69 9.51 -8.56 -11.68
CA THR A 69 10.40 -9.44 -12.47
C THR A 69 10.12 -9.32 -13.97
N TYR A 70 8.85 -9.31 -14.37
CA TYR A 70 8.45 -9.13 -15.76
C TYR A 70 8.89 -7.77 -16.32
N LEU A 71 8.71 -6.70 -15.54
CA LEU A 71 9.09 -5.35 -15.94
C LEU A 71 10.62 -5.21 -16.07
N GLN A 72 11.37 -5.80 -15.16
CA GLN A 72 12.82 -5.79 -15.21
C GLN A 72 13.34 -6.53 -16.45
N GLN A 73 12.83 -7.74 -16.69
CA GLN A 73 13.30 -8.57 -17.81
C GLN A 73 12.95 -8.01 -19.19
N ASN A 74 11.79 -7.36 -19.35
CA ASN A 74 11.31 -6.92 -20.65
C ASN A 74 11.51 -5.44 -20.92
N PHE A 75 11.64 -4.61 -19.90
CA PHE A 75 11.70 -3.14 -20.04
C PHE A 75 12.87 -2.49 -19.28
N GLY A 76 13.61 -3.24 -18.47
CA GLY A 76 14.68 -2.70 -17.63
C GLY A 76 14.14 -1.77 -16.53
N LEU A 77 12.88 -1.97 -16.09
CA LEU A 77 12.22 -1.23 -15.04
C LEU A 77 12.19 -2.04 -13.74
N ALA A 78 11.85 -1.40 -12.62
CA ALA A 78 11.82 -2.04 -11.30
C ALA A 78 13.14 -2.70 -10.92
N ASP A 79 14.24 -2.01 -11.14
CA ASP A 79 15.59 -2.49 -10.94
C ASP A 79 16.13 -2.07 -9.57
N GLY A 80 15.78 -2.86 -8.55
CA GLY A 80 16.21 -2.67 -7.16
C GLY A 80 15.41 -1.64 -6.35
N PRO A 81 15.58 -1.67 -5.02
CA PRO A 81 14.77 -0.87 -4.10
C PRO A 81 14.99 0.64 -4.24
N GLU A 82 16.18 1.07 -4.64
CA GLU A 82 16.50 2.47 -4.89
C GLU A 82 15.77 3.06 -6.11
N ASN A 83 15.27 2.21 -7.01
CA ASN A 83 14.62 2.59 -8.25
C ASN A 83 13.14 2.20 -8.32
N THR A 84 12.63 1.52 -7.29
CA THR A 84 11.27 0.94 -7.30
C THR A 84 10.50 1.36 -6.05
N PHE A 85 9.38 2.02 -6.28
CA PHE A 85 8.49 2.53 -5.25
C PHE A 85 7.10 1.95 -5.44
N VAL A 86 6.34 1.87 -4.37
CA VAL A 86 4.93 1.48 -4.42
C VAL A 86 4.10 2.50 -3.66
N GLY A 87 2.95 2.85 -4.18
CA GLY A 87 2.00 3.74 -3.52
C GLY A 87 0.58 3.29 -3.75
N GLY A 88 -0.34 3.88 -3.03
CA GLY A 88 -1.76 3.60 -3.19
C GLY A 88 -2.60 4.32 -2.15
N GLU A 89 -3.90 4.27 -2.36
CA GLU A 89 -4.88 4.86 -1.46
C GLU A 89 -5.82 3.77 -0.91
N SER A 90 -6.36 3.97 0.30
CA SER A 90 -7.37 3.09 0.88
C SER A 90 -6.89 1.62 0.95
N MET A 91 -7.58 0.69 0.30
CA MET A 91 -7.15 -0.69 0.09
C MET A 91 -5.77 -0.76 -0.58
N GLY A 92 -5.53 0.08 -1.59
CA GLY A 92 -4.24 0.19 -2.26
C GLY A 92 -3.15 0.76 -1.36
N GLY A 93 -3.49 1.63 -0.41
CA GLY A 93 -2.59 2.12 0.62
C GLY A 93 -2.12 1.00 1.55
N PHE A 94 -3.04 0.15 2.00
CA PHE A 94 -2.71 -1.08 2.72
C PHE A 94 -1.82 -2.00 1.88
N GLY A 95 -2.22 -2.24 0.63
CA GLY A 95 -1.46 -3.07 -0.30
C GLY A 95 -0.06 -2.56 -0.57
N ALA A 96 0.12 -1.24 -0.72
CA ALA A 96 1.42 -0.61 -0.92
C ALA A 96 2.35 -0.82 0.29
N LEU A 97 1.84 -0.56 1.49
CA LEU A 97 2.57 -0.77 2.73
C LEU A 97 2.96 -2.25 2.88
N HIS A 98 1.98 -3.16 2.77
CA HIS A 98 2.19 -4.59 2.90
C HIS A 98 3.19 -5.12 1.86
N THR A 99 3.07 -4.68 0.60
CA THR A 99 3.97 -5.08 -0.50
C THR A 99 5.42 -4.65 -0.23
N ALA A 100 5.63 -3.40 0.17
CA ALA A 100 6.97 -2.89 0.47
C ALA A 100 7.60 -3.63 1.66
N LEU A 101 6.85 -3.82 2.74
CA LEU A 101 7.33 -4.55 3.93
C LEU A 101 7.61 -6.03 3.64
N SER A 102 6.84 -6.65 2.74
CA SER A 102 7.05 -8.05 2.34
C SER A 102 8.26 -8.24 1.43
N ARG A 103 8.68 -7.21 0.68
CA ARG A 103 9.75 -7.25 -0.32
C ARG A 103 10.65 -6.01 -0.27
N PRO A 104 11.32 -5.76 0.86
CA PRO A 104 12.19 -4.58 1.00
C PRO A 104 13.39 -4.62 0.03
N GLU A 105 13.74 -5.80 -0.49
CA GLU A 105 14.75 -5.95 -1.53
C GLU A 105 14.29 -5.49 -2.92
N THR A 106 13.00 -5.30 -3.12
CA THR A 106 12.41 -4.82 -4.38
C THR A 106 11.94 -3.38 -4.26
N PHE A 107 11.27 -3.05 -3.15
CA PHE A 107 10.64 -1.74 -2.93
C PHE A 107 11.35 -0.98 -1.81
N GLY A 108 12.03 0.11 -2.14
CA GLY A 108 12.74 0.93 -1.15
C GLY A 108 11.86 1.96 -0.45
N CYS A 109 10.65 2.20 -0.96
CA CYS A 109 9.76 3.23 -0.45
C CYS A 109 8.28 2.88 -0.68
N ALA A 110 7.43 3.22 0.29
CA ALA A 110 5.97 3.19 0.16
C ALA A 110 5.35 4.57 0.37
N ILE A 111 4.40 4.94 -0.52
CA ILE A 111 3.55 6.14 -0.43
C ILE A 111 2.14 5.68 -0.06
N VAL A 112 1.72 5.93 1.16
CA VAL A 112 0.55 5.31 1.78
C VAL A 112 -0.49 6.39 2.08
N LEU A 113 -1.57 6.43 1.30
CA LEU A 113 -2.60 7.46 1.41
C LEU A 113 -3.89 6.88 1.98
N SER A 114 -4.41 7.47 3.07
CA SER A 114 -5.67 7.04 3.72
C SER A 114 -5.78 5.52 3.84
N SER A 115 -4.77 4.87 4.33
CA SER A 115 -4.63 3.41 4.26
C SER A 115 -5.69 2.66 5.07
N ALA A 116 -6.26 1.61 4.48
CA ALA A 116 -7.23 0.74 5.15
C ALA A 116 -6.55 -0.27 6.10
N LEU A 117 -5.89 0.24 7.14
CA LEU A 117 -5.17 -0.52 8.18
C LEU A 117 -6.15 -1.14 9.18
N ILE A 118 -6.99 -2.06 8.72
CA ILE A 118 -8.14 -2.61 9.44
C ILE A 118 -7.88 -3.96 10.12
N ILE A 119 -6.63 -4.37 10.29
CA ILE A 119 -6.27 -5.68 10.88
C ILE A 119 -6.94 -5.91 12.24
N HIS A 120 -6.90 -4.93 13.15
CA HIS A 120 -7.49 -5.04 14.47
C HIS A 120 -9.02 -5.13 14.44
N GLN A 121 -9.66 -4.45 13.46
CA GLN A 121 -11.09 -4.62 13.22
C GLN A 121 -11.41 -6.04 12.75
N VAL A 122 -10.61 -6.59 11.82
CA VAL A 122 -10.76 -7.97 11.35
C VAL A 122 -10.56 -8.97 12.50
N ALA A 123 -9.54 -8.78 13.33
CA ALA A 123 -9.28 -9.62 14.51
C ALA A 123 -10.45 -9.65 15.51
N SER A 124 -11.12 -8.52 15.66
CA SER A 124 -12.29 -8.38 16.54
C SER A 124 -13.59 -8.94 15.97
N MET A 125 -13.63 -9.27 14.66
CA MET A 125 -14.85 -9.72 14.00
C MET A 125 -15.37 -11.04 14.56
N ARG A 126 -16.70 -11.16 14.57
CA ARG A 126 -17.40 -12.40 14.90
C ARG A 126 -18.46 -12.67 13.85
N ARG A 127 -18.64 -13.93 13.50
CA ARG A 127 -19.72 -14.32 12.59
C ARG A 127 -21.07 -13.94 13.22
N SER A 128 -21.77 -13.00 12.61
CA SER A 128 -23.11 -12.60 13.04
C SER A 128 -24.17 -13.18 12.09
N SER A 129 -25.39 -13.39 12.59
CA SER A 129 -26.54 -13.85 11.79
C SER A 129 -27.34 -12.68 11.17
N GLY A 130 -26.85 -11.45 11.24
CA GLY A 130 -27.52 -10.25 10.76
C GLY A 130 -26.74 -9.47 9.70
N PRO A 131 -27.37 -8.48 9.05
CA PRO A 131 -26.67 -7.62 8.10
C PRO A 131 -25.54 -6.87 8.82
N VAL A 132 -24.34 -6.95 8.26
CA VAL A 132 -23.14 -6.31 8.79
C VAL A 132 -23.07 -4.90 8.21
N PRO A 133 -22.99 -3.83 9.02
CA PRO A 133 -22.80 -2.46 8.53
C PRO A 133 -21.31 -2.23 8.12
N ALA A 134 -20.76 -3.13 7.31
CA ALA A 134 -19.40 -3.07 6.84
C ALA A 134 -19.39 -3.13 5.31
N MET A 135 -18.29 -2.71 4.68
CA MET A 135 -18.14 -2.77 3.22
C MET A 135 -18.23 -4.19 2.66
N ALA A 136 -17.96 -5.21 3.51
CA ALA A 136 -18.05 -6.62 3.16
C ALA A 136 -18.45 -7.47 4.38
N ASP A 137 -18.78 -8.73 4.14
CA ASP A 137 -19.20 -9.66 5.19
C ASP A 137 -18.01 -10.38 5.87
N TYR A 138 -18.32 -11.14 6.91
CA TYR A 138 -17.35 -11.95 7.66
C TYR A 138 -16.59 -12.92 6.75
N ASP A 139 -17.28 -13.57 5.81
CA ASP A 139 -16.68 -14.58 4.94
C ASP A 139 -15.69 -13.95 3.95
N TYR A 140 -15.97 -12.75 3.45
CA TYR A 140 -15.02 -11.99 2.66
C TYR A 140 -13.74 -11.66 3.46
N TYR A 141 -13.89 -11.08 4.65
CA TYR A 141 -12.73 -10.69 5.44
C TYR A 141 -11.88 -11.89 5.86
N THR A 142 -12.52 -13.01 6.25
CA THR A 142 -11.78 -14.21 6.62
C THR A 142 -11.11 -14.91 5.43
N SER A 143 -11.70 -14.81 4.25
CA SER A 143 -11.06 -15.33 3.02
C SER A 143 -9.88 -14.48 2.55
N THR A 144 -9.93 -13.18 2.81
CA THR A 144 -8.90 -12.21 2.39
C THR A 144 -7.76 -12.11 3.38
N PHE A 145 -8.07 -11.92 4.68
CA PHE A 145 -7.08 -11.66 5.71
C PHE A 145 -6.66 -12.91 6.50
N GLY A 146 -7.45 -13.96 6.47
CA GLY A 146 -7.25 -15.16 7.26
C GLY A 146 -8.17 -15.24 8.48
N ASP A 147 -7.88 -16.18 9.39
CA ASP A 147 -8.67 -16.34 10.60
C ASP A 147 -8.53 -15.11 11.51
N PRO A 148 -9.65 -14.49 11.97
CA PRO A 148 -9.59 -13.37 12.91
C PRO A 148 -8.79 -13.67 14.18
N ALA A 149 -8.74 -14.94 14.63
CA ALA A 149 -7.98 -15.32 15.81
C ALA A 149 -6.46 -15.25 15.61
N ASP A 150 -5.99 -15.37 14.37
CA ASP A 150 -4.57 -15.46 14.03
C ASP A 150 -4.04 -14.24 13.25
N VAL A 151 -4.95 -13.37 12.74
CA VAL A 151 -4.60 -12.34 11.76
C VAL A 151 -3.58 -11.32 12.29
N GLU A 152 -3.64 -10.97 13.57
CA GLU A 152 -2.72 -9.98 14.17
C GLU A 152 -1.27 -10.47 14.18
N ASP A 153 -1.04 -11.76 14.37
CA ASP A 153 0.29 -12.37 14.38
C ASP A 153 0.70 -12.88 12.99
N SER A 154 -0.18 -12.78 12.01
CA SER A 154 0.07 -13.29 10.66
C SER A 154 0.97 -12.36 9.83
N ALA A 155 1.50 -12.90 8.72
CA ALA A 155 2.23 -12.12 7.73
C ALA A 155 1.32 -11.11 6.96
N ASN A 156 0.00 -11.19 7.13
CA ASN A 156 -0.93 -10.22 6.55
C ASN A 156 -1.03 -8.93 7.36
N ASN A 157 -0.48 -8.91 8.58
CA ASN A 157 -0.41 -7.72 9.42
C ASN A 157 0.88 -6.92 9.15
N PRO A 158 0.80 -5.66 8.67
CA PRO A 158 1.96 -4.81 8.48
C PRO A 158 2.82 -4.62 9.74
N GLU A 159 2.21 -4.55 10.93
CA GLU A 159 2.97 -4.46 12.20
C GLU A 159 3.84 -5.69 12.44
N THR A 160 3.31 -6.88 12.15
CA THR A 160 4.06 -8.14 12.27
C THR A 160 5.22 -8.17 11.27
N LEU A 161 5.01 -7.68 10.04
CA LEU A 161 6.09 -7.56 9.05
C LEU A 161 7.20 -6.60 9.51
N VAL A 162 6.85 -5.45 10.09
CA VAL A 162 7.83 -4.50 10.66
C VAL A 162 8.63 -5.20 11.79
N LYS A 163 7.95 -5.85 12.74
CA LYS A 163 8.59 -6.58 13.84
C LYS A 163 9.56 -7.65 13.31
N HIS A 164 9.16 -8.40 12.27
CA HIS A 164 10.01 -9.42 11.66
C HIS A 164 11.25 -8.83 10.96
N LEU A 165 11.10 -7.70 10.25
CA LEU A 165 12.25 -7.03 9.61
C LEU A 165 13.25 -6.55 10.66
N LEU A 166 12.77 -5.90 11.73
CA LEU A 166 13.62 -5.42 12.82
C LEU A 166 14.32 -6.57 13.55
N ALA A 167 13.60 -7.64 13.88
CA ALA A 167 14.18 -8.83 14.52
C ALA A 167 15.23 -9.51 13.63
N ALA A 168 15.08 -9.46 12.32
CA ALA A 168 16.05 -9.98 11.36
C ALA A 168 17.21 -9.03 11.05
N GLY A 169 17.26 -7.84 11.65
CA GLY A 169 18.27 -6.81 11.36
C GLY A 169 18.20 -6.27 9.94
N LYS A 170 17.03 -6.37 9.28
CA LYS A 170 16.80 -5.86 7.92
C LYS A 170 16.27 -4.43 7.95
N ALA A 171 16.63 -3.66 6.94
CA ALA A 171 16.09 -2.33 6.76
C ALA A 171 14.58 -2.39 6.47
N VAL A 172 13.81 -1.52 7.14
CA VAL A 172 12.42 -1.24 6.80
C VAL A 172 12.42 -0.26 5.63
N PRO A 173 11.61 -0.46 4.57
CA PRO A 173 11.45 0.53 3.51
C PRO A 173 11.08 1.89 4.06
N ARG A 174 11.47 2.97 3.36
CA ARG A 174 11.07 4.31 3.74
C ARG A 174 9.55 4.47 3.59
N LEU A 175 8.89 5.11 4.55
CA LEU A 175 7.45 5.25 4.59
C LEU A 175 7.04 6.72 4.53
N PHE A 176 6.21 7.06 3.56
CA PHE A 176 5.46 8.32 3.49
C PHE A 176 3.99 7.99 3.68
N MET A 177 3.35 8.62 4.66
CA MET A 177 1.93 8.39 4.96
C MET A 177 1.19 9.71 5.03
N ALA A 178 -0.02 9.76 4.48
CA ALA A 178 -0.92 10.89 4.63
C ALA A 178 -2.37 10.44 4.77
N CYS A 179 -3.12 11.09 5.68
CA CYS A 179 -4.53 10.81 5.90
C CYS A 179 -5.30 12.10 6.23
N GLY A 180 -6.52 12.22 5.71
CA GLY A 180 -7.38 13.36 6.01
C GLY A 180 -7.91 13.31 7.44
N THR A 181 -8.02 14.48 8.09
CA THR A 181 -8.51 14.56 9.49
C THR A 181 -9.99 14.20 9.63
N GLU A 182 -10.77 14.27 8.55
CA GLU A 182 -12.17 13.87 8.47
C GLU A 182 -12.36 12.52 7.75
N ASP A 183 -11.26 11.81 7.45
CA ASP A 183 -11.29 10.48 6.86
C ASP A 183 -11.72 9.44 7.91
N PHE A 184 -12.63 8.54 7.53
CA PHE A 184 -13.09 7.48 8.45
C PHE A 184 -11.99 6.47 8.83
N LEU A 185 -10.85 6.47 8.15
CA LEU A 185 -9.68 5.65 8.46
C LEU A 185 -8.59 6.40 9.26
N ILE A 186 -8.85 7.66 9.69
CA ILE A 186 -7.81 8.46 10.35
C ILE A 186 -7.29 7.77 11.62
N GLU A 187 -8.16 7.20 12.45
CA GLU A 187 -7.73 6.54 13.68
C GLU A 187 -6.90 5.28 13.42
N ASN A 188 -7.17 4.55 12.33
CA ASN A 188 -6.35 3.42 11.92
C ASN A 188 -4.95 3.86 11.50
N ASN A 189 -4.83 4.97 10.77
CA ASN A 189 -3.55 5.51 10.33
C ASN A 189 -2.75 6.09 11.50
N ARG A 190 -3.41 6.75 12.47
CA ARG A 190 -2.78 7.22 13.72
C ARG A 190 -2.23 6.06 14.55
N ALA A 191 -3.03 5.02 14.75
CA ALA A 191 -2.61 3.84 15.51
C ALA A 191 -1.36 3.19 14.91
N PHE A 192 -1.30 3.06 13.58
CA PHE A 192 -0.10 2.52 12.93
C PHE A 192 1.09 3.47 12.99
N HIS A 193 0.88 4.78 12.89
CA HIS A 193 1.93 5.78 13.12
C HIS A 193 2.51 5.66 14.53
N ASP A 194 1.66 5.58 15.55
CA ASP A 194 2.09 5.43 16.95
C ASP A 194 2.90 4.14 17.14
N PHE A 195 2.46 3.03 16.56
CA PHE A 195 3.23 1.79 16.52
C PHE A 195 4.62 1.97 15.88
N LEU A 196 4.73 2.69 14.77
CA LEU A 196 6.02 2.97 14.14
C LEU A 196 6.92 3.82 15.05
N MET A 197 6.36 4.80 15.75
CA MET A 197 7.11 5.62 16.72
C MET A 197 7.62 4.79 17.90
N GLU A 198 6.82 3.86 18.43
CA GLU A 198 7.22 2.93 19.48
C GLU A 198 8.36 2.00 19.06
N THR A 199 8.36 1.58 17.79
CA THR A 199 9.41 0.71 17.21
C THR A 199 10.61 1.49 16.68
N SER A 200 10.59 2.83 16.78
CA SER A 200 11.64 3.72 16.26
C SER A 200 11.88 3.58 14.75
N VAL A 201 10.86 3.19 13.99
CA VAL A 201 10.91 3.15 12.52
C VAL A 201 10.58 4.54 11.97
N PRO A 202 11.50 5.17 11.21
CA PRO A 202 11.25 6.50 10.65
C PRO A 202 10.09 6.48 9.65
N VAL A 203 9.17 7.45 9.81
CA VAL A 203 8.05 7.66 8.90
C VAL A 203 7.85 9.16 8.66
N SER A 204 7.55 9.53 7.41
CA SER A 204 7.07 10.88 7.08
C SER A 204 5.53 10.85 7.14
N TYR A 205 4.96 11.20 8.28
CA TYR A 205 3.51 11.15 8.53
C TYR A 205 2.88 12.54 8.46
N HIS A 206 1.76 12.65 7.75
CA HIS A 206 1.07 13.91 7.49
C HIS A 206 -0.43 13.77 7.70
N GLU A 207 -1.01 14.77 8.34
CA GLU A 207 -2.46 14.98 8.42
C GLU A 207 -2.82 16.36 7.88
N ALA A 208 -3.95 16.47 7.21
CA ALA A 208 -4.51 17.74 6.77
C ALA A 208 -6.05 17.61 6.70
N PRO A 209 -6.80 18.74 6.72
CA PRO A 209 -8.22 18.71 6.47
C PRO A 209 -8.54 17.99 5.15
N GLY A 210 -9.49 17.05 5.20
CA GLY A 210 -9.90 16.27 4.04
C GLY A 210 -10.56 14.95 4.41
N VAL A 211 -11.33 14.43 3.48
CA VAL A 211 -12.08 13.18 3.60
C VAL A 211 -11.50 12.10 2.68
N HIS A 212 -12.07 10.90 2.70
CA HIS A 212 -11.64 9.74 1.92
C HIS A 212 -11.97 9.87 0.43
N ASN A 213 -11.21 10.69 -0.31
CA ASN A 213 -11.44 10.92 -1.74
C ASN A 213 -10.20 11.38 -2.50
N PHE A 214 -10.30 11.41 -3.84
CA PHE A 214 -9.23 11.86 -4.72
C PHE A 214 -8.88 13.35 -4.59
N GLU A 215 -9.74 14.19 -4.03
CA GLU A 215 -9.36 15.57 -3.75
C GLU A 215 -8.22 15.62 -2.73
N PHE A 216 -8.31 14.84 -1.65
CA PHE A 216 -7.24 14.70 -0.67
C PHE A 216 -6.02 13.98 -1.26
N TRP A 217 -6.20 12.85 -1.92
CA TRP A 217 -5.09 12.04 -2.44
C TRP A 217 -4.29 12.78 -3.52
N ASN A 218 -4.94 13.60 -4.36
CA ASN A 218 -4.28 14.44 -5.35
C ASN A 218 -3.42 15.55 -4.73
N GLN A 219 -3.73 16.01 -3.50
CA GLN A 219 -2.87 16.95 -2.78
C GLN A 219 -1.59 16.28 -2.27
N TRP A 220 -1.63 14.98 -1.98
CA TRP A 220 -0.54 14.28 -1.32
C TRP A 220 0.29 13.37 -2.22
N ILE A 221 -0.21 12.98 -3.39
CA ILE A 221 0.54 12.08 -4.28
C ILE A 221 1.84 12.73 -4.80
N GLU A 222 1.80 14.01 -5.20
CA GLU A 222 3.01 14.70 -5.64
C GLU A 222 4.02 14.94 -4.51
N PRO A 223 3.64 15.42 -3.32
CA PRO A 223 4.54 15.46 -2.16
C PRO A 223 5.18 14.09 -1.85
N GLY A 224 4.41 13.01 -1.88
CA GLY A 224 4.91 11.65 -1.69
C GLY A 224 5.93 11.23 -2.76
N ILE A 225 5.66 11.52 -4.03
CA ILE A 225 6.60 11.26 -5.14
C ILE A 225 7.89 12.06 -4.95
N ARG A 226 7.81 13.34 -4.64
CA ARG A 226 9.00 14.18 -4.40
C ARG A 226 9.83 13.66 -3.23
N TRP A 227 9.16 13.28 -2.15
CA TRP A 227 9.83 12.70 -0.98
C TRP A 227 10.50 11.37 -1.32
N ALA A 228 9.86 10.49 -2.10
CA ALA A 228 10.43 9.23 -2.55
C ALA A 228 11.67 9.44 -3.42
N LEU A 229 11.66 10.49 -4.24
CA LEU A 229 12.76 10.89 -5.13
C LEU A 229 13.85 11.76 -4.45
N GLU A 230 13.67 12.10 -3.18
CA GLU A 230 14.59 12.97 -2.41
C GLU A 230 14.78 14.36 -3.04
N LEU A 231 13.66 14.99 -3.47
CA LEU A 231 13.59 16.29 -4.14
C LEU A 231 13.03 17.41 -3.26
#